data_24ea186d49f885d71b5444122e410240
#
_entry.id   24ea186d49f885d71b5444122e410240
#
_cell.length_a   1.000
_cell.length_b   1.000
_cell.length_c   1.000
_cell.angle_alpha   90.00
_cell.angle_beta   90.00
_cell.angle_gamma   90.00
#
_symmetry.space_group_name_H-M   'P 1'
#
loop_
_entity.id
_entity.type
_entity.pdbx_description
1 polymer ?
#
loop_
_entity_poly.entity_id
_entity_poly.type
_entity_poly.pdbx_seq_one_letter_code
_entity_poly.pdbx_strand_id
1 'polypeptide(L)' 'MDKIVLQINDIFSQAWKGCQKPMWFKVLNIDRTSNSIEIECHSFDGLNVFPETWSLDTTEIGFEIGDYKLIK' A
#
# COMPACT_ATOMS: atom_id res chain seq x y z
N MET A 1 -18.05 -2.01 9.68
CA MET A 1 -17.18 -2.17 8.50
C MET A 1 -15.85 -2.74 8.96
N ASP A 2 -15.41 -3.80 8.31
CA ASP A 2 -14.18 -4.47 8.74
C ASP A 2 -12.97 -3.63 8.36
N LYS A 3 -12.12 -3.37 9.35
CA LYS A 3 -10.88 -2.66 9.11
C LYS A 3 -9.87 -3.64 8.52
N ILE A 4 -9.19 -3.20 7.47
CA ILE A 4 -8.18 -4.04 6.85
C ILE A 4 -6.96 -4.11 7.76
N VAL A 5 -6.38 -5.30 7.90
CA VAL A 5 -5.15 -5.51 8.65
C VAL A 5 -4.07 -5.96 7.67
N LEU A 6 -3.12 -5.07 7.42
CA LEU A 6 -2.01 -5.37 6.53
C LEU A 6 -1.00 -6.28 7.21
N GLN A 7 -0.39 -7.16 6.43
CA GLN A 7 0.64 -8.09 6.89
C GLN A 7 1.87 -7.96 6.00
N ILE A 8 3.01 -8.38 6.53
CA ILE A 8 4.25 -8.43 5.75
C ILE A 8 4.04 -9.33 4.53
N ASN A 9 4.53 -8.90 3.39
CA ASN A 9 4.40 -9.53 2.08
C ASN A 9 3.05 -9.32 1.40
N ASP A 10 2.11 -8.62 2.02
CA ASP A 10 0.88 -8.24 1.32
C ASP A 10 1.22 -7.35 0.13
N ILE A 11 0.46 -7.53 -0.95
CA ILE A 11 0.58 -6.72 -2.16
C ILE A 11 -0.72 -5.96 -2.36
N PHE A 12 -0.63 -4.68 -2.64
CA PHE A 12 -1.80 -3.85 -2.90
C PHE A 12 -1.49 -2.85 -4.01
N SER A 13 -2.51 -2.27 -4.58
CA SER A 13 -2.35 -1.31 -5.67
C SER A 13 -3.18 -0.07 -5.42
N GLN A 14 -2.84 1.00 -6.15
CA GLN A 14 -3.71 2.16 -6.26
C GLN A 14 -5.01 1.75 -6.92
N ALA A 15 -6.13 2.24 -6.40
CA ALA A 15 -7.46 1.87 -6.88
C ALA A 15 -8.41 3.07 -6.97
N TRP A 16 -7.91 4.30 -6.77
CA TRP A 16 -8.78 5.47 -6.82
C TRP A 16 -9.27 5.72 -8.24
N LYS A 17 -10.46 6.32 -8.32
CA LYS A 17 -11.14 6.57 -9.58
C LYS A 17 -10.28 7.47 -10.47
N GLY A 18 -10.12 7.06 -11.73
CA GLY A 18 -9.32 7.82 -12.70
C GLY A 18 -7.85 7.39 -12.78
N CYS A 19 -7.43 6.45 -11.94
CA CYS A 19 -6.07 5.94 -12.01
C CYS A 19 -5.94 4.99 -13.19
N GLN A 20 -5.27 5.44 -14.25
CA GLN A 20 -5.10 4.65 -15.48
C GLN A 20 -3.88 3.75 -15.44
N LYS A 21 -2.87 4.14 -14.66
CA LYS A 21 -1.59 3.41 -14.58
C LYS A 21 -1.24 3.21 -13.12
N PRO A 22 -1.94 2.32 -12.42
CA PRO A 22 -1.75 2.16 -10.99
C PRO A 22 -0.39 1.61 -10.65
N MET A 23 0.24 2.20 -9.65
CA MET A 23 1.40 1.60 -9.01
C MET A 23 0.92 0.49 -8.09
N TRP A 24 1.79 -0.48 -7.82
CA TRP A 24 1.50 -1.48 -6.82
C TRP A 24 2.63 -1.53 -5.80
N PHE A 25 2.31 -2.07 -4.64
CA PHE A 25 3.18 -1.96 -3.47
C PHE A 25 3.23 -3.29 -2.75
N LYS A 26 4.41 -3.62 -2.23
CA LYS A 26 4.59 -4.79 -1.38
C LYS A 26 4.98 -4.34 0.01
N VAL A 27 4.32 -4.87 1.03
CA VAL A 27 4.61 -4.55 2.42
C VAL A 27 5.89 -5.26 2.84
N LEU A 28 6.92 -4.50 3.20
CA LEU A 28 8.21 -5.04 3.63
C LEU A 28 8.27 -5.18 5.15
N ASN A 29 7.73 -4.20 5.87
CA ASN A 29 7.74 -4.23 7.33
C ASN A 29 6.65 -3.34 7.88
N ILE A 30 6.17 -3.64 9.09
CA ILE A 30 5.15 -2.86 9.77
C ILE A 30 5.61 -2.61 11.19
N ASP A 31 5.61 -1.35 11.62
CA ASP A 31 5.90 -0.97 12.99
C ASP A 31 4.71 -0.19 13.55
N ARG A 32 3.90 -0.87 14.34
CA ARG A 32 2.70 -0.25 14.92
C ARG A 32 3.03 0.69 16.05
N THR A 33 4.18 0.50 16.70
CA THR A 33 4.62 1.38 17.78
C THR A 33 4.96 2.77 17.26
N SER A 34 5.66 2.86 16.14
CA SER A 34 6.02 4.13 15.52
C SER A 34 5.02 4.57 14.45
N ASN A 35 3.93 3.82 14.23
CA ASN A 35 2.92 4.11 13.22
C ASN A 35 3.53 4.23 11.83
N SER A 36 4.41 3.30 11.48
CA SER A 36 5.08 3.32 10.18
C SER A 36 4.96 2.00 9.46
N ILE A 37 5.02 2.07 8.14
CA ILE A 37 5.01 0.90 7.27
C ILE A 37 6.05 1.12 6.18
N GLU A 38 6.92 0.12 6.00
CA GLU A 38 7.89 0.14 4.92
C GLU A 38 7.31 -0.62 3.73
N ILE A 39 7.33 0.00 2.58
CA ILE A 39 6.81 -0.59 1.37
C ILE A 39 7.81 -0.49 0.24
N GLU A 40 7.72 -1.48 -0.65
CA GLU A 40 8.43 -1.48 -1.91
C GLU A 40 7.47 -1.02 -2.98
N CYS A 41 7.76 0.13 -3.59
CA CYS A 41 6.91 0.73 -4.61
C CYS A 41 7.32 0.23 -5.99
N HIS A 42 6.34 -0.22 -6.76
CA HIS A 42 6.56 -0.71 -8.12
C HIS A 42 5.73 0.14 -9.09
N SER A 43 6.38 0.67 -10.12
CA SER A 43 5.65 1.36 -11.18
C SER A 43 4.82 0.35 -11.99
N PHE A 44 3.81 0.86 -12.70
CA PHE A 44 2.89 0.01 -13.46
C PHE A 44 3.60 -0.83 -14.52
N ASP A 45 4.72 -0.35 -15.04
CA ASP A 45 5.51 -1.04 -16.07
C ASP A 45 6.61 -1.94 -15.50
N GLY A 46 6.81 -1.90 -14.18
CA GLY A 46 7.82 -2.71 -13.50
C GLY A 46 9.25 -2.20 -13.65
N LEU A 47 9.45 -1.03 -14.30
CA LEU A 47 10.80 -0.52 -14.56
C LEU A 47 11.39 0.22 -13.36
N ASN A 48 10.54 0.74 -12.47
CA ASN A 48 11.00 1.48 -11.31
C ASN A 48 10.55 0.75 -10.04
N VAL A 49 11.51 0.44 -9.19
CA VAL A 49 11.25 -0.21 -7.89
C VAL A 49 12.06 0.55 -6.86
N PHE A 50 11.40 1.04 -5.81
CA PHE A 50 12.08 1.80 -4.77
C PHE A 50 11.34 1.65 -3.43
N PRO A 51 12.07 1.71 -2.30
CA PRO A 51 11.44 1.61 -1.00
C PRO A 51 10.95 2.98 -0.52
N GLU A 52 9.85 2.97 0.26
CA GLU A 52 9.36 4.16 0.95
C GLU A 52 8.86 3.77 2.33
N THR A 53 8.85 4.73 3.24
CA THR A 53 8.23 4.57 4.55
C THR A 53 7.02 5.51 4.62
N TRP A 54 5.85 4.94 4.91
CA TRP A 54 4.60 5.69 5.00
C TRP A 54 4.06 5.63 6.42
N SER A 55 3.11 6.51 6.71
CA SER A 55 2.32 6.42 7.94
C SER A 55 1.37 5.22 7.84
N LEU A 56 1.40 4.35 8.84
CA LEU A 56 0.55 3.16 8.85
C LEU A 56 -0.93 3.55 8.87
N ASP A 57 -1.31 4.51 9.72
CA ASP A 57 -2.69 4.98 9.80
C ASP A 57 -3.18 5.54 8.46
N THR A 58 -2.38 6.36 7.83
CA THR A 58 -2.75 6.96 6.53
C THR A 58 -2.93 5.89 5.47
N THR A 59 -2.07 4.88 5.48
CA THR A 59 -2.17 3.76 4.53
C THR A 59 -3.45 2.96 4.77
N GLU A 60 -3.78 2.66 6.03
CA GLU A 60 -5.00 1.93 6.37
C GLU A 60 -6.24 2.72 5.98
N ILE A 61 -6.24 4.03 6.21
CA ILE A 61 -7.34 4.90 5.79
C ILE A 61 -7.51 4.87 4.27
N GLY A 62 -6.42 4.81 3.53
CA GLY A 62 -6.47 4.69 2.06
C GLY A 62 -7.26 3.48 1.60
N PHE A 63 -7.18 2.36 2.30
CA PHE A 63 -8.01 1.19 1.99
C PHE A 63 -9.48 1.43 2.32
N GLU A 64 -9.76 2.10 3.44
CA GLU A 64 -11.14 2.37 3.85
C GLU A 64 -11.87 3.28 2.87
N ILE A 65 -11.18 4.26 2.31
CA ILE A 65 -11.79 5.21 1.38
C ILE A 65 -11.71 4.78 -0.08
N GLY A 66 -11.10 3.63 -0.36
CA GLY A 66 -11.06 3.07 -1.69
C GLY A 66 -9.88 3.51 -2.54
N ASP A 67 -8.88 4.19 -1.97
CA ASP A 67 -7.68 4.60 -2.70
C ASP A 67 -6.74 3.42 -2.98
N TYR A 68 -6.80 2.39 -2.16
CA TYR A 68 -5.97 1.18 -2.29
C TYR A 68 -6.82 -0.08 -2.26
N LYS A 69 -6.29 -1.13 -2.88
CA LYS A 69 -6.95 -2.42 -2.99
C LYS A 69 -5.93 -3.53 -2.86
N LEU A 70 -6.22 -4.53 -2.00
CA LEU A 70 -5.37 -5.70 -1.89
C LEU A 70 -5.40 -6.53 -3.17
N ILE A 71 -4.25 -7.00 -3.57
CA ILE A 71 -4.10 -7.94 -4.70
C ILE A 71 -3.78 -9.30 -4.12
N LYS A 72 -4.58 -10.27 -4.47
CA LYS A 72 -4.36 -11.64 -4.01
C LYS A 72 -4.21 -12.59 -5.17
#